data_4b0000d35823e265f63f85600b24c55c
#
_entry.id   4b0000d35823e265f63f85600b24c55c
#
_cell.length_a   1.000
_cell.length_b   1.000
_cell.length_c   1.000
_cell.angle_alpha   90.00
_cell.angle_beta   90.00
_cell.angle_gamma   90.00
#
_symmetry.space_group_name_H-M   'P 1'
#
loop_
_entity.id
_entity.type
_entity.pdbx_description
1 polymer ?
#
loop_
_entity_poly.entity_id
_entity_poly.type
_entity_poly.pdbx_seq_one_letter_code
_entity_poly.pdbx_strand_id
1 'polypeptide(L)'
;MLGGAVVALAVVAGVSWTAVVVHGADRAPGAPAWRMPKASVGKPAEDTGMSTLLLPYEEGRYRPGPDMNEFGSDAELTGAQAAALRKRSLAGLPRSQRLLMERRFDREPVKGIAMRSYVSTAGSSSESGEEFTAQVMLMRMADRLAVGSGTALQRRLLGPAESLREGPAVKGHEDDAACFLPSADSKEEIGAMVCVGSVGDVLVLATATTAGTLDRQKAADMVTAQFDRIEDPGKAV
;
A
#
# COMPACT_ATOMS: atom_id res chain seq x y z
N MET A 1 -11.09 54.96 46.87
CA MET A 1 -10.96 53.57 47.41
C MET A 1 -12.12 52.60 47.06
N LEU A 2 -13.29 53.12 46.61
CA LEU A 2 -14.42 52.26 46.20
C LEU A 2 -14.17 51.43 44.94
N GLY A 3 -13.40 51.92 43.97
CA GLY A 3 -13.15 51.17 42.69
C GLY A 3 -12.38 49.86 42.85
N GLY A 4 -11.44 49.78 43.76
CA GLY A 4 -10.67 48.56 44.00
C GLY A 4 -11.48 47.43 44.63
N ALA A 5 -12.43 47.75 45.50
CA ALA A 5 -13.30 46.76 46.14
C ALA A 5 -14.29 46.13 45.15
N VAL A 6 -14.80 46.90 44.20
CA VAL A 6 -15.70 46.40 43.16
C VAL A 6 -14.98 45.44 42.20
N VAL A 7 -13.76 45.77 41.79
CA VAL A 7 -12.94 44.90 40.94
C VAL A 7 -12.56 43.60 41.65
N ALA A 8 -12.18 43.68 42.92
CA ALA A 8 -11.87 42.49 43.72
C ALA A 8 -13.07 41.53 43.85
N LEU A 9 -14.25 42.09 44.13
CA LEU A 9 -15.51 41.32 44.22
C LEU A 9 -15.89 40.68 42.88
N ALA A 10 -15.73 41.40 41.77
CA ALA A 10 -15.99 40.84 40.43
C ALA A 10 -15.04 39.69 40.08
N VAL A 11 -13.75 39.80 40.41
CA VAL A 11 -12.77 38.72 40.19
C VAL A 11 -13.10 37.51 41.05
N VAL A 12 -13.39 37.70 42.34
CA VAL A 12 -13.76 36.59 43.22
C VAL A 12 -15.04 35.88 42.75
N ALA A 13 -16.05 36.64 42.35
CA ALA A 13 -17.30 36.09 41.83
C ALA A 13 -17.05 35.32 40.51
N GLY A 14 -16.22 35.84 39.61
CA GLY A 14 -15.87 35.20 38.35
C GLY A 14 -15.10 33.89 38.57
N VAL A 15 -14.10 33.88 39.44
CA VAL A 15 -13.32 32.68 39.79
C VAL A 15 -14.22 31.62 40.46
N SER A 16 -15.07 32.04 41.39
CA SER A 16 -16.01 31.11 42.07
C SER A 16 -17.01 30.51 41.10
N TRP A 17 -17.55 31.32 40.17
CA TRP A 17 -18.45 30.81 39.12
C TRP A 17 -17.74 29.82 38.21
N THR A 18 -16.53 30.13 37.76
CA THR A 18 -15.74 29.25 36.92
C THR A 18 -15.43 27.94 37.62
N ALA A 19 -15.08 27.98 38.91
CA ALA A 19 -14.79 26.78 39.70
C ALA A 19 -16.04 25.88 39.83
N VAL A 20 -17.23 26.46 40.06
CA VAL A 20 -18.49 25.69 40.13
C VAL A 20 -18.85 25.07 38.80
N VAL A 21 -18.72 25.82 37.66
CA VAL A 21 -19.01 25.31 36.33
C VAL A 21 -18.03 24.20 35.95
N VAL A 22 -16.74 24.36 36.24
CA VAL A 22 -15.74 23.35 35.96
C VAL A 22 -15.90 22.12 36.87
N HIS A 23 -16.33 22.29 38.11
CA HIS A 23 -16.57 21.17 39.02
C HIS A 23 -17.83 20.37 38.68
N GLY A 24 -18.84 21.03 38.12
CA GLY A 24 -20.08 20.42 37.66
C GLY A 24 -20.04 19.95 36.20
N ALA A 25 -18.98 20.23 35.46
CA ALA A 25 -18.83 19.78 34.10
C ALA A 25 -18.69 18.25 34.06
N ASP A 26 -19.53 17.61 33.27
CA ASP A 26 -19.41 16.17 33.00
C ASP A 26 -18.08 15.91 32.26
N ARG A 27 -17.16 15.30 32.98
CA ARG A 27 -15.83 14.93 32.47
C ARG A 27 -15.79 13.52 31.93
N ALA A 28 -16.93 12.82 31.88
CA ALA A 28 -16.99 11.53 31.22
C ALA A 28 -16.76 11.77 29.72
N PRO A 29 -15.73 11.20 29.12
CA PRO A 29 -15.41 11.42 27.70
C PRO A 29 -16.49 10.87 26.76
N GLY A 30 -17.59 10.34 27.30
CA GLY A 30 -18.60 9.65 26.53
C GLY A 30 -18.07 8.34 25.92
N ALA A 31 -18.95 7.54 25.39
CA ALA A 31 -18.51 6.39 24.57
C ALA A 31 -17.78 6.96 23.33
N PRO A 32 -16.63 6.37 22.91
CA PRO A 32 -15.92 6.82 21.72
C PRO A 32 -16.87 6.92 20.55
N ALA A 33 -17.05 8.14 20.02
CA ALA A 33 -17.92 8.38 18.87
C ALA A 33 -17.34 7.75 17.59
N TRP A 34 -16.03 7.45 17.62
CA TRP A 34 -15.37 6.77 16.52
C TRP A 34 -15.64 5.27 16.60
N ARG A 35 -16.35 4.79 15.62
CA ARG A 35 -16.46 3.33 15.37
C ARG A 35 -15.52 3.01 14.23
N MET A 36 -14.69 2.00 14.45
CA MET A 36 -13.88 1.43 13.37
C MET A 36 -14.82 1.15 12.18
N PRO A 37 -14.55 1.67 10.98
CA PRO A 37 -15.33 1.29 9.82
C PRO A 37 -15.38 -0.24 9.81
N LYS A 38 -16.56 -0.82 9.79
CA LYS A 38 -16.65 -2.25 9.53
C LYS A 38 -16.00 -2.42 8.18
N ALA A 39 -14.89 -3.18 8.14
CA ALA A 39 -14.37 -3.63 6.86
C ALA A 39 -15.57 -4.16 6.10
N SER A 40 -16.00 -3.46 5.06
CA SER A 40 -16.92 -4.03 4.11
C SER A 40 -16.08 -5.12 3.44
N VAL A 41 -16.12 -6.31 4.03
CA VAL A 41 -15.75 -7.52 3.30
C VAL A 41 -16.70 -7.47 2.12
N GLY A 42 -16.23 -6.86 1.03
CA GLY A 42 -16.97 -6.82 -0.22
C GLY A 42 -17.37 -8.26 -0.47
N LYS A 43 -18.63 -8.46 -0.83
CA LYS A 43 -19.11 -9.75 -1.33
C LYS A 43 -17.96 -10.33 -2.17
N PRO A 44 -17.52 -11.59 -1.95
CA PRO A 44 -16.40 -12.14 -2.68
C PRO A 44 -16.56 -11.74 -4.14
N ALA A 45 -15.60 -11.00 -4.69
CA ALA A 45 -15.62 -10.66 -6.10
C ALA A 45 -15.74 -11.99 -6.83
N GLU A 46 -16.48 -12.00 -7.95
CA GLU A 46 -16.48 -13.17 -8.81
C GLU A 46 -15.01 -13.54 -9.01
N ASP A 47 -14.67 -14.76 -8.59
CA ASP A 47 -13.28 -15.24 -8.59
C ASP A 47 -12.77 -15.15 -10.04
N THR A 48 -11.99 -14.12 -10.35
CA THR A 48 -11.38 -13.97 -11.67
C THR A 48 -10.18 -14.90 -11.81
N GLY A 49 -9.88 -15.67 -10.78
CA GLY A 49 -8.73 -16.55 -10.71
C GLY A 49 -7.39 -15.83 -10.57
N MET A 50 -7.39 -14.51 -10.41
CA MET A 50 -6.15 -13.75 -10.26
C MET A 50 -5.53 -13.88 -8.86
N SER A 51 -6.36 -14.07 -7.84
CA SER A 51 -5.90 -14.31 -6.47
C SER A 51 -5.05 -15.59 -6.36
N THR A 52 -5.27 -16.58 -7.24
CA THR A 52 -4.49 -17.82 -7.31
C THR A 52 -3.07 -17.61 -7.84
N LEU A 53 -2.83 -16.51 -8.56
CA LEU A 53 -1.52 -16.12 -9.06
C LEU A 53 -0.65 -15.46 -7.99
N LEU A 54 -1.25 -14.99 -6.89
CA LEU A 54 -0.51 -14.44 -5.76
C LEU A 54 0.14 -15.57 -4.95
N LEU A 55 1.29 -15.29 -4.35
CA LEU A 55 1.92 -16.22 -3.42
C LEU A 55 0.93 -16.57 -2.30
N PRO A 56 0.78 -17.85 -1.93
CA PRO A 56 -0.08 -18.23 -0.82
C PRO A 56 0.50 -17.73 0.51
N TYR A 57 -0.37 -17.55 1.50
CA TYR A 57 0.09 -17.46 2.87
C TYR A 57 0.61 -18.84 3.31
N GLU A 58 1.81 -18.87 3.85
CA GLU A 58 2.52 -20.08 4.24
C GLU A 58 3.08 -19.90 5.65
N GLU A 59 2.74 -20.83 6.56
CA GLU A 59 3.27 -20.82 7.92
C GLU A 59 4.80 -20.89 7.90
N GLY A 60 5.44 -19.99 8.67
CA GLY A 60 6.89 -19.92 8.74
C GLY A 60 7.56 -19.11 7.63
N ARG A 61 6.81 -18.65 6.61
CA ARG A 61 7.37 -17.86 5.51
C ARG A 61 6.66 -16.52 5.31
N TYR A 62 5.36 -16.55 5.04
CA TYR A 62 4.53 -15.36 4.79
C TYR A 62 3.19 -15.46 5.51
N ARG A 63 2.89 -14.48 6.33
CA ARG A 63 1.58 -14.32 6.99
C ARG A 63 0.84 -13.11 6.41
N PRO A 64 -0.50 -13.00 6.62
CA PRO A 64 -1.24 -11.81 6.26
C PRO A 64 -0.57 -10.55 6.82
N GLY A 65 -0.34 -9.59 5.93
CA GLY A 65 0.25 -8.31 6.26
C GLY A 65 -0.78 -7.24 6.65
N PRO A 66 -0.34 -5.99 6.77
CA PRO A 66 -1.23 -4.86 7.06
C PRO A 66 -2.31 -4.69 6.01
N ASP A 67 -3.45 -4.15 6.42
CA ASP A 67 -4.53 -3.79 5.50
C ASP A 67 -4.08 -2.76 4.45
N MET A 68 -4.44 -3.01 3.22
CA MET A 68 -4.25 -2.09 2.09
C MET A 68 -5.46 -1.15 2.00
N ASN A 69 -5.54 -0.19 2.90
CA ASN A 69 -6.67 0.73 3.06
C ASN A 69 -8.02 -0.03 3.20
N GLU A 70 -9.01 0.30 2.36
CA GLU A 70 -10.34 -0.32 2.39
C GLU A 70 -10.38 -1.78 1.88
N PHE A 71 -9.29 -2.29 1.34
CA PHE A 71 -9.24 -3.62 0.70
C PHE A 71 -8.84 -4.76 1.64
N GLY A 72 -8.38 -4.45 2.87
CA GLY A 72 -7.83 -5.47 3.77
C GLY A 72 -6.48 -6.00 3.29
N SER A 73 -6.09 -7.15 3.81
CA SER A 73 -4.79 -7.78 3.48
C SER A 73 -4.81 -8.62 2.19
N ASP A 74 -5.99 -8.91 1.64
CA ASP A 74 -6.19 -9.71 0.42
C ASP A 74 -7.44 -9.23 -0.31
N ALA A 75 -7.33 -8.91 -1.58
CA ALA A 75 -8.45 -8.41 -2.37
C ALA A 75 -8.30 -8.74 -3.85
N GLU A 76 -9.43 -9.01 -4.48
CA GLU A 76 -9.56 -9.16 -5.92
C GLU A 76 -10.63 -8.22 -6.45
N LEU A 77 -10.33 -7.50 -7.52
CA LEU A 77 -11.20 -6.53 -8.17
C LEU A 77 -11.47 -6.96 -9.60
N THR A 78 -12.73 -6.97 -9.99
CA THR A 78 -13.14 -7.12 -11.40
C THR A 78 -12.65 -5.94 -12.25
N GLY A 79 -12.64 -6.09 -13.56
CA GLY A 79 -12.26 -5.00 -14.47
C GLY A 79 -13.09 -3.73 -14.27
N ALA A 80 -14.39 -3.86 -13.98
CA ALA A 80 -15.26 -2.72 -13.70
C ALA A 80 -14.88 -1.99 -12.39
N GLN A 81 -14.58 -2.75 -11.32
CA GLN A 81 -14.12 -2.20 -10.05
C GLN A 81 -12.72 -1.55 -10.18
N ALA A 82 -11.82 -2.21 -10.92
CA ALA A 82 -10.49 -1.67 -11.23
C ALA A 82 -10.57 -0.36 -12.01
N ALA A 83 -11.43 -0.27 -13.01
CA ALA A 83 -11.67 0.95 -13.77
C ALA A 83 -12.24 2.07 -12.89
N ALA A 84 -13.17 1.76 -11.98
CA ALA A 84 -13.72 2.72 -11.04
C ALA A 84 -12.65 3.22 -10.06
N LEU A 85 -11.79 2.35 -9.54
CA LEU A 85 -10.66 2.70 -8.67
C LEU A 85 -9.68 3.63 -9.39
N ARG A 86 -9.28 3.29 -10.63
CA ARG A 86 -8.40 4.13 -11.46
C ARG A 86 -9.01 5.52 -11.72
N LYS A 87 -10.30 5.62 -12.01
CA LYS A 87 -10.98 6.92 -12.18
C LYS A 87 -11.01 7.72 -10.88
N ARG A 88 -11.24 7.06 -9.74
CA ARG A 88 -11.23 7.71 -8.43
C ARG A 88 -9.87 8.29 -8.09
N SER A 89 -8.77 7.60 -8.42
CA SER A 89 -7.41 8.11 -8.18
C SER A 89 -7.07 9.39 -8.94
N LEU A 90 -7.83 9.70 -9.99
CA LEU A 90 -7.66 10.93 -10.77
C LEU A 90 -8.42 12.14 -10.21
N ALA A 91 -9.24 11.97 -9.18
CA ALA A 91 -10.14 13.03 -8.68
C ALA A 91 -9.39 14.30 -8.22
N GLY A 92 -8.16 14.17 -7.71
CA GLY A 92 -7.31 15.30 -7.28
C GLY A 92 -6.55 16.01 -8.41
N LEU A 93 -6.61 15.51 -9.65
CA LEU A 93 -5.86 16.09 -10.75
C LEU A 93 -6.61 17.25 -11.42
N PRO A 94 -5.89 18.27 -11.96
CA PRO A 94 -6.46 19.29 -12.84
C PRO A 94 -7.22 18.65 -14.00
N ARG A 95 -8.31 19.31 -14.45
CA ARG A 95 -9.23 18.75 -15.46
C ARG A 95 -8.52 18.28 -16.74
N SER A 96 -7.55 19.05 -17.24
CA SER A 96 -6.80 18.70 -18.46
C SER A 96 -6.00 17.41 -18.30
N GLN A 97 -5.30 17.27 -17.18
CA GLN A 97 -4.52 16.07 -16.86
C GLN A 97 -5.44 14.86 -16.64
N ARG A 98 -6.55 15.05 -15.92
CA ARG A 98 -7.56 14.01 -15.71
C ARG A 98 -8.09 13.46 -17.02
N LEU A 99 -8.56 14.32 -17.93
CA LEU A 99 -9.06 13.92 -19.24
C LEU A 99 -8.02 13.18 -20.09
N LEU A 100 -6.76 13.58 -20.02
CA LEU A 100 -5.65 12.89 -20.70
C LEU A 100 -5.47 11.48 -20.13
N MET A 101 -5.47 11.33 -18.81
CA MET A 101 -5.31 10.05 -18.15
C MET A 101 -6.53 9.14 -18.36
N GLU A 102 -7.76 9.68 -18.31
CA GLU A 102 -8.99 8.93 -18.60
C GLU A 102 -8.94 8.32 -20.01
N ARG A 103 -8.59 9.12 -21.04
CA ARG A 103 -8.40 8.63 -22.41
C ARG A 103 -7.36 7.53 -22.52
N ARG A 104 -6.30 7.62 -21.73
CA ARG A 104 -5.28 6.59 -21.69
C ARG A 104 -5.81 5.31 -21.05
N PHE A 105 -6.52 5.42 -19.93
CA PHE A 105 -7.13 4.27 -19.26
C PHE A 105 -8.17 3.55 -20.13
N ASP A 106 -8.94 4.31 -20.93
CA ASP A 106 -9.91 3.72 -21.85
C ASP A 106 -9.23 2.94 -23.00
N ARG A 107 -8.00 3.29 -23.38
CA ARG A 107 -7.22 2.56 -24.39
C ARG A 107 -6.50 1.33 -23.83
N GLU A 108 -6.23 1.32 -22.53
CA GLU A 108 -5.51 0.26 -21.83
C GLU A 108 -6.43 -0.34 -20.75
N PRO A 109 -7.49 -1.06 -21.14
CA PRO A 109 -8.46 -1.60 -20.19
C PRO A 109 -7.83 -2.69 -19.34
N VAL A 110 -8.15 -2.64 -18.05
CA VAL A 110 -7.76 -3.64 -17.05
C VAL A 110 -8.88 -4.65 -16.91
N LYS A 111 -8.56 -5.93 -17.00
CA LYS A 111 -9.51 -7.04 -16.85
C LYS A 111 -9.76 -7.40 -15.39
N GLY A 112 -8.79 -7.13 -14.51
CA GLY A 112 -8.87 -7.40 -13.09
C GLY A 112 -7.61 -6.97 -12.36
N ILE A 113 -7.72 -6.83 -11.05
CA ILE A 113 -6.60 -6.57 -10.13
C ILE A 113 -6.71 -7.56 -8.99
N ALA A 114 -5.60 -8.20 -8.61
CA ALA A 114 -5.46 -8.92 -7.35
C ALA A 114 -4.37 -8.27 -6.50
N MET A 115 -4.62 -8.14 -5.21
CA MET A 115 -3.69 -7.51 -4.26
C MET A 115 -3.59 -8.34 -3.01
N ARG A 116 -2.37 -8.49 -2.51
CA ARG A 116 -2.13 -9.18 -1.23
C ARG A 116 -0.98 -8.54 -0.49
N SER A 117 -1.16 -8.36 0.81
CA SER A 117 -0.11 -7.92 1.72
C SER A 117 0.42 -9.07 2.56
N TYR A 118 1.69 -9.01 2.87
CA TYR A 118 2.42 -10.05 3.58
C TYR A 118 3.25 -9.46 4.70
N VAL A 119 3.43 -10.24 5.76
CA VAL A 119 4.54 -10.10 6.68
C VAL A 119 5.47 -11.30 6.45
N SER A 120 6.73 -11.01 6.10
CA SER A 120 7.78 -12.02 6.05
C SER A 120 8.11 -12.44 7.47
N THR A 121 7.96 -13.72 7.79
CA THR A 121 8.42 -14.24 9.08
C THR A 121 9.87 -14.68 8.94
N ALA A 122 10.74 -14.11 9.76
CA ALA A 122 12.11 -14.60 9.86
C ALA A 122 12.05 -16.05 10.32
N GLY A 123 12.65 -16.96 9.56
CA GLY A 123 12.84 -18.34 10.05
C GLY A 123 13.52 -18.28 11.40
N SER A 124 13.08 -19.11 12.34
CA SER A 124 13.48 -19.16 13.75
C SER A 124 14.98 -19.38 14.03
N SER A 125 15.83 -19.34 13.03
CA SER A 125 17.28 -19.60 13.11
C SER A 125 18.18 -18.41 12.78
N SER A 126 17.62 -17.20 12.55
CA SER A 126 18.42 -16.04 12.16
C SER A 126 18.30 -14.94 13.22
N GLU A 127 19.33 -14.78 14.03
CA GLU A 127 19.44 -13.72 15.06
C GLU A 127 19.40 -12.29 14.51
N SER A 128 19.26 -12.09 13.20
CA SER A 128 19.24 -10.78 12.54
C SER A 128 18.27 -10.70 11.34
N GLY A 129 17.33 -11.63 11.20
CA GLY A 129 16.35 -11.58 10.14
C GLY A 129 15.29 -10.53 10.41
N GLU A 130 15.50 -9.30 9.96
CA GLU A 130 14.50 -8.25 10.04
C GLU A 130 13.25 -8.67 9.27
N GLU A 131 12.12 -8.69 9.98
CA GLU A 131 10.81 -8.88 9.36
C GLU A 131 10.53 -7.67 8.45
N PHE A 132 10.00 -7.92 7.28
CA PHE A 132 9.52 -6.87 6.39
C PHE A 132 8.06 -7.10 6.02
N THR A 133 7.37 -6.03 5.72
CA THR A 133 6.05 -6.09 5.11
C THR A 133 6.19 -5.95 3.60
N ALA A 134 5.41 -6.72 2.85
CA ALA A 134 5.36 -6.61 1.40
C ALA A 134 3.92 -6.46 0.94
N GLN A 135 3.73 -5.71 -0.15
CA GLN A 135 2.45 -5.64 -0.85
C GLN A 135 2.69 -5.99 -2.31
N VAL A 136 1.91 -6.91 -2.83
CA VAL A 136 1.94 -7.32 -4.23
C VAL A 136 0.61 -6.98 -4.86
N MET A 137 0.68 -6.30 -6.00
CA MET A 137 -0.46 -6.00 -6.85
C MET A 137 -0.23 -6.59 -8.23
N LEU A 138 -1.16 -7.43 -8.67
CA LEU A 138 -1.22 -7.98 -10.02
C LEU A 138 -2.33 -7.28 -10.78
N MET A 139 -2.05 -6.85 -11.99
CA MET A 139 -3.00 -6.17 -12.86
C MET A 139 -3.04 -6.89 -14.20
N ARG A 140 -4.16 -7.55 -14.52
CA ARG A 140 -4.34 -8.20 -15.83
C ARG A 140 -4.81 -7.17 -16.84
N MET A 141 -4.04 -7.01 -17.89
CA MET A 141 -4.32 -6.10 -19.00
C MET A 141 -5.11 -6.79 -20.11
N ALA A 142 -5.68 -6.00 -21.01
CA ALA A 142 -6.43 -6.54 -22.15
C ALA A 142 -5.55 -7.32 -23.13
N ASP A 143 -4.32 -6.86 -23.32
CA ASP A 143 -3.33 -7.46 -24.21
C ASP A 143 -1.89 -7.25 -23.72
N ARG A 144 -0.94 -8.00 -24.29
CA ARG A 144 0.48 -7.94 -23.96
C ARG A 144 1.16 -6.63 -24.38
N LEU A 145 0.65 -5.97 -25.41
CA LEU A 145 1.20 -4.67 -25.84
C LEU A 145 0.88 -3.59 -24.80
N ALA A 146 -0.31 -3.62 -24.22
CA ALA A 146 -0.68 -2.75 -23.11
C ALA A 146 0.20 -2.98 -21.87
N VAL A 147 0.56 -4.23 -21.59
CA VAL A 147 1.49 -4.59 -20.51
C VAL A 147 2.88 -4.03 -20.76
N GLY A 148 3.46 -4.28 -21.93
CA GLY A 148 4.79 -3.79 -22.29
C GLY A 148 4.90 -2.26 -22.20
N SER A 149 3.87 -1.53 -22.66
CA SER A 149 3.83 -0.07 -22.53
C SER A 149 3.70 0.38 -21.07
N GLY A 150 2.93 -0.35 -20.26
CA GLY A 150 2.76 -0.10 -18.82
C GLY A 150 4.05 -0.30 -18.05
N THR A 151 4.72 -1.44 -18.25
CA THR A 151 6.01 -1.76 -17.62
C THR A 151 7.10 -0.78 -18.02
N ALA A 152 7.22 -0.48 -19.31
CA ALA A 152 8.20 0.49 -19.81
C ALA A 152 7.95 1.90 -19.22
N LEU A 153 6.69 2.30 -19.08
CA LEU A 153 6.35 3.57 -18.42
C LEU A 153 6.73 3.55 -16.94
N GLN A 154 6.41 2.50 -16.20
CA GLN A 154 6.77 2.39 -14.79
C GLN A 154 8.28 2.41 -14.59
N ARG A 155 9.04 1.64 -15.36
CA ARG A 155 10.52 1.68 -15.34
C ARG A 155 11.03 3.08 -15.69
N ARG A 156 10.44 3.76 -16.68
CA ARG A 156 10.82 5.10 -17.07
C ARG A 156 10.51 6.17 -16.03
N LEU A 157 9.43 5.99 -15.26
CA LEU A 157 9.07 6.91 -14.19
C LEU A 157 9.91 6.68 -12.92
N LEU A 158 10.31 5.44 -12.65
CA LEU A 158 11.08 5.07 -11.46
C LEU A 158 12.59 5.15 -11.70
N GLY A 159 13.07 4.75 -12.89
CA GLY A 159 14.50 4.64 -13.19
C GLY A 159 15.30 5.94 -13.15
N PRO A 160 14.83 7.06 -13.76
CA PRO A 160 15.59 8.32 -13.80
C PRO A 160 15.30 9.26 -12.62
N ALA A 161 14.50 8.83 -11.63
CA ALA A 161 14.26 9.65 -10.46
C ALA A 161 15.56 9.73 -9.63
N GLU A 162 16.08 10.93 -9.40
CA GLU A 162 17.26 11.17 -8.54
C GLU A 162 17.11 10.57 -7.13
N SER A 163 15.86 10.31 -6.73
CA SER A 163 15.50 9.71 -5.45
C SER A 163 15.57 8.17 -5.41
N LEU A 164 15.80 7.51 -6.56
CA LEU A 164 15.82 6.05 -6.66
C LEU A 164 17.13 5.57 -7.30
N ARG A 165 17.61 4.42 -6.87
CA ARG A 165 18.74 3.69 -7.43
C ARG A 165 18.35 2.26 -7.75
N GLU A 166 19.08 1.61 -8.62
CA GLU A 166 18.87 0.23 -9.01
C GLU A 166 19.02 -0.72 -7.81
N GLY A 167 18.08 -1.64 -7.70
CA GLY A 167 18.02 -2.67 -6.67
C GLY A 167 18.53 -4.03 -7.16
N PRO A 168 18.34 -5.09 -6.36
CA PRO A 168 18.68 -6.46 -6.76
C PRO A 168 17.90 -6.88 -8.01
N ALA A 169 18.50 -7.73 -8.82
CA ALA A 169 17.83 -8.36 -9.95
C ALA A 169 16.77 -9.37 -9.47
N VAL A 170 15.68 -9.48 -10.24
CA VAL A 170 14.69 -10.54 -10.09
C VAL A 170 15.19 -11.72 -10.91
N LYS A 171 15.74 -12.74 -10.25
CA LYS A 171 16.45 -13.86 -10.88
C LYS A 171 15.56 -14.60 -11.88
N GLY A 172 16.07 -14.78 -13.09
CA GLY A 172 15.35 -15.43 -14.18
C GLY A 172 14.34 -14.55 -14.90
N HIS A 173 14.14 -13.30 -14.43
CA HIS A 173 13.20 -12.33 -14.99
C HIS A 173 13.86 -10.95 -15.20
N GLU A 174 15.17 -10.91 -15.41
CA GLU A 174 15.97 -9.68 -15.49
C GLU A 174 15.51 -8.75 -16.62
N ASP A 175 15.06 -9.35 -17.72
CA ASP A 175 14.55 -8.59 -18.88
C ASP A 175 13.13 -8.05 -18.65
N ASP A 176 12.33 -8.73 -17.83
CA ASP A 176 10.92 -8.45 -17.63
C ASP A 176 10.61 -7.70 -16.34
N ALA A 177 11.55 -7.67 -15.39
CA ALA A 177 11.40 -7.05 -14.08
C ALA A 177 12.59 -6.16 -13.70
N ALA A 178 12.33 -5.16 -12.85
CA ALA A 178 13.34 -4.31 -12.26
C ALA A 178 12.94 -3.91 -10.84
N CYS A 179 13.89 -3.89 -9.92
CA CYS A 179 13.72 -3.39 -8.56
C CYS A 179 14.46 -2.07 -8.38
N PHE A 180 13.92 -1.21 -7.54
CA PHE A 180 14.44 0.10 -7.21
C PHE A 180 14.47 0.29 -5.70
N LEU A 181 15.46 0.99 -5.23
CA LEU A 181 15.70 1.34 -3.83
C LEU A 181 15.73 2.86 -3.67
N PRO A 182 15.40 3.42 -2.51
CA PRO A 182 15.65 4.82 -2.21
C PRO A 182 17.13 5.19 -2.44
N SER A 183 17.40 6.46 -2.78
CA SER A 183 18.77 6.93 -2.93
C SER A 183 19.56 6.72 -1.62
N ALA A 184 20.88 6.60 -1.73
CA ALA A 184 21.75 6.41 -0.57
C ALA A 184 21.75 7.63 0.39
N ASP A 185 21.40 8.80 -0.14
CA ASP A 185 21.34 10.06 0.61
C ASP A 185 20.00 10.27 1.34
N SER A 186 19.02 9.36 1.14
CA SER A 186 17.76 9.43 1.89
C SER A 186 18.05 9.16 3.37
N LYS A 187 17.74 10.15 4.22
CA LYS A 187 17.82 10.02 5.68
C LYS A 187 16.65 9.23 6.27
N GLU A 188 15.99 8.41 5.45
CA GLU A 188 14.83 7.65 5.87
C GLU A 188 15.27 6.47 6.74
N GLU A 189 14.69 6.38 7.92
CA GLU A 189 14.86 5.25 8.86
C GLU A 189 14.09 4.00 8.39
N ILE A 190 13.41 4.08 7.25
CA ILE A 190 12.58 3.01 6.68
C ILE A 190 13.32 2.41 5.50
N GLY A 191 13.66 1.14 5.60
CA GLY A 191 14.13 0.35 4.47
C GLY A 191 12.99 0.08 3.50
N ALA A 192 13.17 0.41 2.21
CA ALA A 192 12.14 0.23 1.19
C ALA A 192 12.73 -0.33 -0.11
N MET A 193 11.90 -1.06 -0.85
CA MET A 193 12.18 -1.53 -2.21
C MET A 193 10.88 -1.56 -3.01
N VAL A 194 10.93 -1.16 -4.27
CA VAL A 194 9.82 -1.25 -5.22
C VAL A 194 10.29 -2.05 -6.42
N CYS A 195 9.55 -3.09 -6.79
CA CYS A 195 9.81 -3.89 -7.98
C CYS A 195 8.63 -3.79 -8.94
N VAL A 196 8.92 -3.66 -10.22
CA VAL A 196 7.93 -3.62 -11.30
C VAL A 196 8.35 -4.55 -12.42
N GLY A 197 7.38 -5.20 -13.02
CA GLY A 197 7.63 -6.07 -14.15
C GLY A 197 6.35 -6.65 -14.72
N SER A 198 6.50 -7.65 -15.59
CA SER A 198 5.34 -8.27 -16.23
C SER A 198 5.61 -9.72 -16.63
N VAL A 199 4.56 -10.53 -16.56
CA VAL A 199 4.55 -11.90 -17.08
C VAL A 199 3.30 -12.07 -17.94
N GLY A 200 3.49 -12.31 -19.21
CA GLY A 200 2.38 -12.47 -20.15
C GLY A 200 1.50 -11.21 -20.25
N ASP A 201 0.24 -11.30 -19.82
CA ASP A 201 -0.72 -10.19 -19.77
C ASP A 201 -0.88 -9.59 -18.35
N VAL A 202 -0.05 -10.02 -17.41
CA VAL A 202 -0.07 -9.58 -16.02
C VAL A 202 1.07 -8.61 -15.73
N LEU A 203 0.72 -7.40 -15.32
CA LEU A 203 1.64 -6.40 -14.75
C LEU A 203 1.78 -6.66 -13.26
N VAL A 204 3.01 -6.62 -12.76
CA VAL A 204 3.35 -6.85 -11.36
C VAL A 204 3.92 -5.57 -10.75
N LEU A 205 3.39 -5.18 -9.61
CA LEU A 205 3.97 -4.16 -8.73
C LEU A 205 4.14 -4.78 -7.35
N ALA A 206 5.35 -4.81 -6.84
CA ALA A 206 5.65 -5.27 -5.50
C ALA A 206 6.38 -4.18 -4.72
N THR A 207 6.03 -3.99 -3.46
CA THR A 207 6.73 -3.10 -2.54
C THR A 207 7.11 -3.89 -1.31
N ALA A 208 8.30 -3.66 -0.77
CA ALA A 208 8.74 -4.20 0.51
C ALA A 208 9.23 -3.06 1.40
N THR A 209 8.83 -3.08 2.67
CA THR A 209 9.21 -2.05 3.66
C THR A 209 9.51 -2.68 5.01
N THR A 210 10.46 -2.09 5.73
CA THR A 210 10.78 -2.45 7.11
C THR A 210 11.20 -1.21 7.90
N ALA A 211 11.07 -1.25 9.22
CA ALA A 211 11.69 -0.27 10.10
C ALA A 211 13.17 -0.64 10.24
N GLY A 212 14.06 0.20 9.68
CA GLY A 212 15.50 -0.08 9.67
C GLY A 212 16.01 -0.59 8.32
N THR A 213 16.98 -1.50 8.35
CA THR A 213 17.65 -1.98 7.12
C THR A 213 16.91 -3.14 6.48
N LEU A 214 16.42 -2.96 5.27
CA LEU A 214 15.76 -4.03 4.51
C LEU A 214 16.77 -5.08 4.03
N ASP A 215 16.52 -6.35 4.31
CA ASP A 215 17.17 -7.46 3.61
C ASP A 215 16.67 -7.49 2.15
N ARG A 216 17.43 -6.82 1.29
CA ARG A 216 17.09 -6.60 -0.12
C ARG A 216 17.06 -7.89 -0.91
N GLN A 217 17.94 -8.84 -0.55
CA GLN A 217 18.00 -10.11 -1.27
C GLN A 217 16.79 -10.96 -0.95
N LYS A 218 16.41 -11.04 0.33
CA LYS A 218 15.22 -11.77 0.78
C LYS A 218 13.93 -11.19 0.18
N ALA A 219 13.84 -9.85 0.10
CA ALA A 219 12.72 -9.20 -0.56
C ALA A 219 12.70 -9.46 -2.07
N ALA A 220 13.87 -9.46 -2.74
CA ALA A 220 13.97 -9.81 -4.17
C ALA A 220 13.65 -11.29 -4.44
N ASP A 221 14.06 -12.20 -3.56
CA ASP A 221 13.74 -13.64 -3.66
C ASP A 221 12.20 -13.87 -3.54
N MET A 222 11.51 -13.10 -2.69
CA MET A 222 10.04 -13.12 -2.65
C MET A 222 9.42 -12.65 -3.98
N VAL A 223 9.96 -11.59 -4.57
CA VAL A 223 9.50 -11.09 -5.87
C VAL A 223 9.76 -12.11 -6.96
N THR A 224 10.93 -12.76 -6.98
CA THR A 224 11.25 -13.86 -7.90
C THR A 224 10.22 -14.98 -7.79
N ALA A 225 9.94 -15.45 -6.58
CA ALA A 225 8.91 -16.47 -6.35
C ALA A 225 7.52 -16.05 -6.84
N GLN A 226 7.19 -14.75 -6.72
CA GLN A 226 5.94 -14.21 -7.24
C GLN A 226 5.87 -14.26 -8.77
N PHE A 227 6.97 -13.97 -9.47
CA PHE A 227 7.05 -14.06 -10.92
C PHE A 227 6.95 -15.52 -11.39
N ASP A 228 7.70 -16.42 -10.76
CA ASP A 228 7.64 -17.86 -11.03
C ASP A 228 6.22 -18.41 -10.84
N ARG A 229 5.51 -17.94 -9.80
CA ARG A 229 4.11 -18.32 -9.52
C ARG A 229 3.14 -17.90 -10.62
N ILE A 230 3.39 -16.76 -11.28
CA ILE A 230 2.55 -16.30 -12.39
C ILE A 230 2.85 -17.11 -13.65
N GLU A 231 4.10 -17.49 -13.90
CA GLU A 231 4.49 -18.31 -15.03
C GLU A 231 3.96 -19.75 -14.94
N ASP A 232 4.04 -20.32 -13.74
CA ASP A 232 3.58 -21.70 -13.47
C ASP A 232 2.71 -21.74 -12.19
N PRO A 233 1.41 -21.40 -12.29
CA PRO A 233 0.50 -21.38 -11.14
C PRO A 233 0.32 -22.75 -10.45
N GLY A 234 0.69 -23.84 -11.10
CA GLY A 234 0.60 -25.21 -10.58
C GLY A 234 1.84 -25.66 -9.79
N LYS A 235 2.95 -24.95 -9.91
CA LYS A 235 4.19 -25.31 -9.23
C LYS A 235 4.12 -24.89 -7.76
N ALA A 236 4.33 -25.86 -6.86
CA ALA A 236 4.54 -25.55 -5.45
C ALA A 236 5.86 -24.75 -5.32
N VAL A 237 5.80 -23.62 -4.65
CA VAL A 237 6.94 -22.71 -4.43
C VAL A 237 7.55 -23.00 -3.07
#